data_2dbd4cba8522c535b056cad9b98cde9c
#
_entry.id   2dbd4cba8522c535b056cad9b98cde9c
#
_cell.length_a   1.000
_cell.length_b   1.000
_cell.length_c   1.000
_cell.angle_alpha   90.00
_cell.angle_beta   90.00
_cell.angle_gamma   90.00
#
_symmetry.space_group_name_H-M   'P 1'
#
loop_
_entity.id
_entity.type
_entity.pdbx_description
1 polymer ?
#
loop_
_entity_poly.entity_id
_entity_poly.type
_entity_poly.pdbx_seq_one_letter_code
_entity_poly.pdbx_strand_id
1 'polypeptide(L)'
;MPVVSAFYAALTALLCVVLSSLVISQRFGKAISLGDGGDPTMSRAMRVFGNFAEYAALVIVLLALAEILGVSRTWLHIYGAAFVLGRISHAIGLYRTPKPNLFRASGVTLTLAVLVGLAIALLLATLRKIG
;
A
#
# COMPACT_ATOMS: atom_id res chain seq x y z
N MET A 1 0.01 22.86 -4.42
CA MET A 1 1.07 21.95 -3.92
C MET A 1 0.41 20.68 -3.36
N PRO A 2 0.89 19.48 -3.68
CA PRO A 2 0.29 18.20 -3.24
C PRO A 2 0.72 17.84 -1.81
N VAL A 3 0.18 18.58 -0.81
CA VAL A 3 0.57 18.45 0.60
C VAL A 3 -0.03 17.21 1.25
N VAL A 4 -1.28 16.87 0.92
CA VAL A 4 -1.95 15.68 1.47
C VAL A 4 -1.30 14.41 0.96
N SER A 5 -1.05 14.33 -0.34
CA SER A 5 -0.34 13.18 -0.94
C SER A 5 1.09 13.05 -0.42
N ALA A 6 1.81 14.17 -0.19
CA ALA A 6 3.13 14.14 0.41
C ALA A 6 3.10 13.54 1.83
N PHE A 7 2.09 13.88 2.64
CA PHE A 7 1.91 13.29 3.97
C PHE A 7 1.72 11.77 3.89
N TYR A 8 0.84 11.29 3.02
CA TYR A 8 0.62 9.84 2.87
C TYR A 8 1.78 9.12 2.18
N ALA A 9 2.52 9.80 1.30
CA ALA A 9 3.77 9.28 0.75
C ALA A 9 4.81 9.04 1.84
N ALA A 10 4.95 9.97 2.78
CA ALA A 10 5.86 9.82 3.92
C ALA A 10 5.46 8.63 4.82
N LEU A 11 4.17 8.50 5.17
CA LEU A 11 3.68 7.34 5.94
C LEU A 11 3.92 6.02 5.21
N THR A 12 3.68 6.01 3.89
CA THR A 12 3.92 4.83 3.05
C THR A 12 5.41 4.48 2.98
N ALA A 13 6.29 5.48 2.90
CA ALA A 13 7.74 5.27 2.93
C ALA A 13 8.21 4.69 4.27
N LEU A 14 7.69 5.18 5.39
CA LEU A 14 7.99 4.60 6.72
C LEU A 14 7.52 3.14 6.82
N LEU A 15 6.32 2.84 6.33
CA LEU A 15 5.82 1.47 6.28
C LEU A 15 6.68 0.58 5.37
N CYS A 16 7.17 1.11 4.24
CA CYS A 16 8.11 0.43 3.36
C CYS A 16 9.39 0.04 4.11
N VAL A 17 9.97 0.96 4.89
CA VAL A 17 11.16 0.69 5.71
C VAL A 17 10.89 -0.42 6.71
N VAL A 18 9.76 -0.37 7.41
CA VAL A 18 9.38 -1.42 8.39
C VAL A 18 9.27 -2.79 7.70
N LEU A 19 8.54 -2.88 6.59
CA LEU A 19 8.32 -4.15 5.91
C LEU A 19 9.60 -4.71 5.26
N SER A 20 10.44 -3.85 4.68
CA SER A 20 11.74 -4.28 4.14
C SER A 20 12.70 -4.73 5.24
N SER A 21 12.69 -4.06 6.41
CA SER A 21 13.49 -4.47 7.57
C SER A 21 13.11 -5.86 8.08
N LEU A 22 11.82 -6.23 8.02
CA LEU A 22 11.38 -7.60 8.35
C LEU A 22 11.97 -8.63 7.40
N VAL A 23 12.03 -8.34 6.09
CA VAL A 23 12.67 -9.22 5.10
C VAL A 23 14.16 -9.32 5.37
N ILE A 24 14.85 -8.20 5.60
CA ILE A 24 16.29 -8.14 5.86
C ILE A 24 16.64 -8.93 7.12
N SER A 25 15.90 -8.76 8.21
CA SER A 25 16.14 -9.47 9.48
C SER A 25 16.01 -11.00 9.31
N GLN A 26 15.01 -11.46 8.54
CA GLN A 26 14.87 -12.89 8.24
C GLN A 26 16.05 -13.43 7.41
N ARG A 27 16.54 -12.65 6.43
CA ARG A 27 17.71 -13.02 5.62
C ARG A 27 18.96 -13.22 6.47
N PHE A 28 19.26 -12.24 7.32
CA PHE A 28 20.44 -12.33 8.21
C PHE A 28 20.29 -13.47 9.23
N GLY A 29 19.15 -13.59 9.88
CA GLY A 29 18.93 -14.61 10.89
C GLY A 29 18.97 -16.05 10.38
N LYS A 30 18.76 -16.24 9.06
CA LYS A 30 18.71 -17.57 8.42
C LYS A 30 19.82 -17.81 7.40
N ALA A 31 20.73 -16.86 7.22
CA ALA A 31 21.81 -16.89 6.21
C ALA A 31 21.26 -17.15 4.77
N ILE A 32 20.08 -16.60 4.42
CA ILE A 32 19.45 -16.74 3.10
C ILE A 32 19.80 -15.51 2.27
N SER A 33 20.68 -15.64 1.29
CA SER A 33 21.11 -14.54 0.42
C SER A 33 20.13 -14.25 -0.71
N LEU A 34 19.49 -15.28 -1.28
CA LEU A 34 18.58 -15.16 -2.43
C LEU A 34 17.38 -16.09 -2.27
N GLY A 35 16.22 -15.67 -2.79
CA GLY A 35 14.96 -16.43 -2.65
C GLY A 35 14.51 -16.53 -1.20
N ASP A 36 13.71 -17.53 -0.90
CA ASP A 36 13.19 -17.81 0.45
C ASP A 36 13.92 -19.00 1.14
N GLY A 37 14.83 -19.67 0.44
CA GLY A 37 15.55 -20.83 0.96
C GLY A 37 14.63 -22.00 1.36
N GLY A 38 13.39 -22.05 0.89
CA GLY A 38 12.37 -23.01 1.31
C GLY A 38 11.80 -22.75 2.70
N ASP A 39 12.11 -21.60 3.32
CA ASP A 39 11.64 -21.23 4.66
C ASP A 39 10.27 -20.52 4.59
N PRO A 40 9.23 -21.07 5.24
CA PRO A 40 7.87 -20.49 5.17
C PRO A 40 7.74 -19.10 5.80
N THR A 41 8.56 -18.75 6.80
CA THR A 41 8.52 -17.42 7.42
C THR A 41 9.21 -16.39 6.55
N MET A 42 10.31 -16.76 5.90
CA MET A 42 10.97 -15.93 4.91
C MET A 42 10.06 -15.67 3.71
N SER A 43 9.43 -16.72 3.17
CA SER A 43 8.47 -16.62 2.07
C SER A 43 7.33 -15.66 2.41
N ARG A 44 6.76 -15.73 3.64
CA ARG A 44 5.72 -14.80 4.09
C ARG A 44 6.21 -13.36 4.18
N ALA A 45 7.39 -13.13 4.76
CA ALA A 45 7.96 -11.78 4.86
C ALA A 45 8.15 -11.15 3.47
N MET A 46 8.72 -11.91 2.52
CA MET A 46 8.86 -11.48 1.13
C MET A 46 7.52 -11.18 0.48
N ARG A 47 6.49 -12.01 0.72
CA ARG A 47 5.16 -11.82 0.15
C ARG A 47 4.44 -10.62 0.75
N VAL A 48 4.60 -10.33 2.04
CA VAL A 48 4.08 -9.13 2.71
C VAL A 48 4.66 -7.88 2.06
N PHE A 49 5.99 -7.81 1.94
CA PHE A 49 6.68 -6.68 1.31
C PHE A 49 6.34 -6.55 -0.17
N GLY A 50 6.37 -7.64 -0.95
CA GLY A 50 6.06 -7.62 -2.37
C GLY A 50 4.64 -7.12 -2.64
N ASN A 51 3.64 -7.64 -1.92
CA ASN A 51 2.25 -7.19 -2.07
C ASN A 51 2.06 -5.71 -1.68
N PHE A 52 2.80 -5.21 -0.68
CA PHE A 52 2.83 -3.78 -0.37
C PHE A 52 3.41 -2.97 -1.54
N ALA A 53 4.58 -3.37 -2.05
CA ALA A 53 5.30 -2.64 -3.10
C ALA A 53 4.51 -2.58 -4.42
N GLU A 54 3.78 -3.64 -4.76
CA GLU A 54 2.94 -3.72 -5.96
C GLU A 54 1.90 -2.58 -6.05
N TYR A 55 1.35 -2.12 -4.92
CA TYR A 55 0.30 -1.11 -4.89
C TYR A 55 0.76 0.28 -4.44
N ALA A 56 1.81 0.35 -3.63
CA ALA A 56 2.21 1.58 -2.96
C ALA A 56 2.55 2.72 -3.93
N ALA A 57 3.39 2.46 -4.92
CA ALA A 57 3.80 3.47 -5.89
C ALA A 57 2.61 3.97 -6.72
N LEU A 58 1.77 3.06 -7.20
CA LEU A 58 0.59 3.41 -8.01
C LEU A 58 -0.38 4.28 -7.22
N VAL A 59 -0.74 3.88 -5.99
CA VAL A 59 -1.70 4.64 -5.17
C VAL A 59 -1.18 6.04 -4.85
N ILE A 60 0.11 6.19 -4.49
CA ILE A 60 0.68 7.50 -4.19
C ILE A 60 0.71 8.41 -5.43
N VAL A 61 1.03 7.87 -6.61
CA VAL A 61 0.97 8.63 -7.87
C VAL A 61 -0.47 9.08 -8.16
N LEU A 62 -1.46 8.17 -8.06
CA LEU A 62 -2.86 8.52 -8.30
C LEU A 62 -3.36 9.56 -7.28
N LEU A 63 -2.97 9.45 -6.01
CA LEU A 63 -3.34 10.40 -4.96
C LEU A 63 -2.75 11.80 -5.25
N ALA A 64 -1.49 11.86 -5.69
CA ALA A 64 -0.84 13.12 -6.05
C ALA A 64 -1.51 13.77 -7.27
N LEU A 65 -1.82 12.99 -8.29
CA LEU A 65 -2.54 13.49 -9.47
C LEU A 65 -3.95 13.98 -9.11
N ALA A 66 -4.67 13.25 -8.25
CA ALA A 66 -5.99 13.66 -7.78
C ALA A 66 -5.93 15.00 -7.01
N GLU A 67 -4.91 15.20 -6.17
CA GLU A 67 -4.70 16.47 -5.45
C GLU A 67 -4.38 17.62 -6.41
N ILE A 68 -3.51 17.40 -7.40
CA ILE A 68 -3.17 18.40 -8.43
C ILE A 68 -4.39 18.77 -9.27
N LEU A 69 -5.26 17.82 -9.58
CA LEU A 69 -6.49 18.06 -10.34
C LEU A 69 -7.62 18.70 -9.51
N GLY A 70 -7.41 18.90 -8.20
CA GLY A 70 -8.34 19.64 -7.35
C GLY A 70 -9.40 18.76 -6.68
N VAL A 71 -9.18 17.46 -6.55
CA VAL A 71 -10.01 16.61 -5.69
C VAL A 71 -9.96 17.14 -4.26
N SER A 72 -11.12 17.16 -3.57
CA SER A 72 -11.21 17.76 -2.24
C SER A 72 -10.29 17.08 -1.22
N ARG A 73 -9.74 17.86 -0.28
CA ARG A 73 -8.84 17.37 0.77
C ARG A 73 -9.47 16.23 1.60
N THR A 74 -10.76 16.30 1.85
CA THR A 74 -11.49 15.27 2.59
C THR A 74 -11.39 13.91 1.90
N TRP A 75 -11.64 13.85 0.59
CA TRP A 75 -11.51 12.61 -0.18
C TRP A 75 -10.08 12.11 -0.26
N LEU A 76 -9.10 13.01 -0.41
CA LEU A 76 -7.68 12.64 -0.41
C LEU A 76 -7.28 12.00 0.93
N HIS A 77 -7.73 12.56 2.07
CA HIS A 77 -7.49 11.96 3.38
C HIS A 77 -8.19 10.60 3.54
N ILE A 78 -9.42 10.45 3.05
CA ILE A 78 -10.14 9.18 3.07
C ILE A 78 -9.36 8.10 2.29
N TYR A 79 -8.95 8.40 1.06
CA TYR A 79 -8.19 7.46 0.23
C TYR A 79 -6.82 7.12 0.83
N GLY A 80 -6.07 8.13 1.27
CA GLY A 80 -4.75 7.94 1.85
C GLY A 80 -4.80 7.13 3.15
N ALA A 81 -5.73 7.46 4.07
CA ALA A 81 -5.91 6.73 5.32
C ALA A 81 -6.37 5.29 5.08
N ALA A 82 -7.36 5.10 4.21
CA ALA A 82 -7.86 3.76 3.86
C ALA A 82 -6.75 2.90 3.24
N PHE A 83 -5.89 3.48 2.39
CA PHE A 83 -4.76 2.77 1.82
C PHE A 83 -3.76 2.33 2.90
N VAL A 84 -3.26 3.25 3.73
CA VAL A 84 -2.25 2.94 4.75
C VAL A 84 -2.80 1.91 5.75
N LEU A 85 -4.02 2.10 6.25
CA LEU A 85 -4.67 1.15 7.16
C LEU A 85 -4.89 -0.21 6.50
N GLY A 86 -5.29 -0.23 5.23
CA GLY A 86 -5.43 -1.45 4.44
C GLY A 86 -4.12 -2.21 4.30
N ARG A 87 -3.01 -1.51 4.07
CA ARG A 87 -1.68 -2.15 3.97
C ARG A 87 -1.19 -2.70 5.29
N ILE A 88 -1.41 -1.98 6.39
CA ILE A 88 -1.09 -2.46 7.74
C ILE A 88 -1.91 -3.70 8.07
N SER A 89 -3.22 -3.66 7.85
CA SER A 89 -4.13 -4.80 8.08
C SER A 89 -3.71 -6.02 7.28
N HIS A 90 -3.46 -5.84 5.97
CA HIS A 90 -3.01 -6.93 5.10
C HIS A 90 -1.68 -7.54 5.56
N ALA A 91 -0.71 -6.69 5.91
CA ALA A 91 0.60 -7.14 6.38
C ALA A 91 0.49 -7.97 7.66
N ILE A 92 -0.28 -7.50 8.65
CA ILE A 92 -0.54 -8.24 9.90
C ILE A 92 -1.21 -9.58 9.60
N GLY A 93 -2.24 -9.59 8.76
CA GLY A 93 -2.98 -10.80 8.42
C GLY A 93 -2.12 -11.85 7.74
N LEU A 94 -1.31 -11.45 6.77
CA LEU A 94 -0.46 -12.37 6.02
C LEU A 94 0.78 -12.83 6.83
N TYR A 95 1.35 -11.95 7.66
CA TYR A 95 2.50 -12.29 8.49
C TYR A 95 2.15 -13.32 9.57
N ARG A 96 0.95 -13.19 10.19
CA ARG A 96 0.49 -14.07 11.27
C ARG A 96 0.15 -15.49 10.80
N THR A 97 -0.47 -15.62 9.63
CA THR A 97 -0.92 -16.93 9.13
C THR A 97 -0.95 -16.99 7.61
N PRO A 98 -0.56 -18.14 7.00
CA PRO A 98 -0.70 -18.33 5.56
C PRO A 98 -2.17 -18.50 5.13
N LYS A 99 -3.07 -18.85 6.08
CA LYS A 99 -4.49 -19.07 5.79
C LYS A 99 -5.21 -17.74 5.54
N PRO A 100 -6.27 -17.73 4.69
CA PRO A 100 -7.14 -16.57 4.56
C PRO A 100 -7.70 -16.15 5.92
N ASN A 101 -7.71 -14.84 6.17
CA ASN A 101 -8.26 -14.25 7.40
C ASN A 101 -8.82 -12.85 7.12
N LEU A 102 -9.62 -12.33 8.07
CA LEU A 102 -10.30 -11.05 7.92
C LEU A 102 -9.35 -9.86 7.73
N PHE A 103 -8.20 -9.84 8.42
CA PHE A 103 -7.21 -8.76 8.26
C PHE A 103 -6.64 -8.71 6.85
N ARG A 104 -6.34 -9.88 6.28
CA ARG A 104 -5.86 -9.98 4.91
C ARG A 104 -6.95 -9.59 3.91
N ALA A 105 -8.18 -10.09 4.09
CA ALA A 105 -9.31 -9.78 3.23
C ALA A 105 -9.65 -8.29 3.25
N SER A 106 -9.79 -7.68 4.45
CA SER A 106 -10.07 -6.24 4.59
C SER A 106 -8.99 -5.37 3.96
N GLY A 107 -7.72 -5.75 4.13
CA GLY A 107 -6.60 -5.02 3.53
C GLY A 107 -6.63 -5.01 2.00
N VAL A 108 -6.96 -6.15 1.37
CA VAL A 108 -7.14 -6.25 -0.09
C VAL A 108 -8.34 -5.43 -0.54
N THR A 109 -9.49 -5.61 0.11
CA THR A 109 -10.72 -4.90 -0.24
C THR A 109 -10.54 -3.38 -0.15
N LEU A 110 -9.96 -2.87 0.94
CA LEU A 110 -9.66 -1.44 1.09
C LEU A 110 -8.74 -0.92 -0.01
N THR A 111 -7.69 -1.66 -0.35
CA THR A 111 -6.76 -1.24 -1.42
C THR A 111 -7.44 -1.16 -2.78
N LEU A 112 -8.23 -2.18 -3.13
CA LEU A 112 -8.96 -2.18 -4.39
C LEU A 112 -10.03 -1.07 -4.43
N ALA A 113 -10.74 -0.83 -3.33
CA ALA A 113 -11.70 0.26 -3.21
C ALA A 113 -11.03 1.63 -3.39
N VAL A 114 -9.83 1.84 -2.81
CA VAL A 114 -9.04 3.06 -3.00
C VAL A 114 -8.62 3.22 -4.47
N LEU A 115 -8.12 2.18 -5.11
CA LEU A 115 -7.73 2.24 -6.52
C LEU A 115 -8.90 2.60 -7.43
N VAL A 116 -10.04 1.94 -7.25
CA VAL A 116 -11.25 2.24 -8.03
C VAL A 116 -11.73 3.67 -7.75
N GLY A 117 -11.78 4.07 -6.48
CA GLY A 117 -12.21 5.42 -6.08
C GLY A 117 -11.30 6.51 -6.65
N LEU A 118 -9.98 6.34 -6.58
CA LEU A 118 -9.02 7.28 -7.17
C LEU A 118 -9.13 7.32 -8.70
N ALA A 119 -9.30 6.17 -9.36
CA ALA A 119 -9.48 6.11 -10.80
C ALA A 119 -10.73 6.88 -11.24
N ILE A 120 -11.86 6.66 -10.56
CA ILE A 120 -13.10 7.40 -10.84
C ILE A 120 -12.94 8.90 -10.57
N ALA A 121 -12.34 9.27 -9.43
CA ALA A 121 -12.11 10.67 -9.07
C ALA A 121 -11.25 11.39 -10.11
N LEU A 122 -10.18 10.74 -10.58
CA LEU A 122 -9.30 11.26 -11.63
C LEU A 122 -10.03 11.41 -12.97
N LEU A 123 -10.77 10.41 -13.40
CA LEU A 123 -11.56 10.47 -14.64
C LEU A 123 -12.53 11.65 -14.61
N LEU A 124 -13.30 11.78 -13.52
CA LEU A 124 -14.27 12.88 -13.36
C LEU A 124 -13.59 14.25 -13.31
N ALA A 125 -12.45 14.37 -12.59
CA ALA A 125 -11.71 15.62 -12.50
C ALA A 125 -11.10 16.02 -13.86
N THR A 126 -10.62 15.05 -14.63
CA THR A 126 -10.05 15.28 -15.97
C THR A 126 -11.14 15.68 -16.96
N LEU A 127 -12.25 14.95 -17.01
CA LEU A 127 -13.36 15.28 -17.92
C LEU A 127 -13.91 16.68 -17.70
N ARG A 128 -14.01 17.14 -16.45
CA ARG A 128 -14.42 18.53 -16.13
C ARG A 128 -13.46 19.61 -16.63
N LYS A 129 -12.20 19.25 -16.91
CA LYS A 129 -11.18 20.21 -17.37
C LYS A 129 -10.97 20.19 -18.88
N ILE A 130 -11.37 19.13 -19.55
CA ILE A 130 -11.25 18.97 -21.01
C ILE A 130 -12.51 19.50 -21.72
N GLY A 131 -13.70 19.39 -21.10
CA GLY A 131 -14.96 19.94 -21.60
C GLY A 131 -15.20 21.34 -21.10
#